data_369e14d04cd69ac70ad2b31ab3fb27f2
#
_entry.id   369e14d04cd69ac70ad2b31ab3fb27f2
#
_cell.length_a   1.000
_cell.length_b   1.000
_cell.length_c   1.000
_cell.angle_alpha   90.00
_cell.angle_beta   90.00
_cell.angle_gamma   90.00
#
_symmetry.space_group_name_H-M   'P 1'
#
loop_
_entity.id
_entity.type
_entity.pdbx_description
1 polymer ?
#
loop_
_entity_poly.entity_id
_entity_poly.type
_entity_poly.pdbx_seq_one_letter_code
_entity_poly.pdbx_strand_id
1 'polypeptide(L)'
;MMKTRATDFWVKETYFSISLKDIAKSLGILLVATVLSFMLMYLNLETHNTANVAMIYILAVVVVSRITTGYLYGIVSSIVGVIGVNFFFTYPYFAINFTLSGYPITFLSMLVVSVITCALTTRIKQQGRQARAGQKQTELLYQFTNRILAVEGNEAVARCTLQCMNELFDCAGVFYLGCPGEPETLVVTQDPERRFSRLIHSEAEIRQARNTFCSGKVMDWNRCMAEQMNGWYLPVMVQERKFGVIGLFSADTAFLNREGRIFVHMMIPQSAAALERRRLADEQRRILVQAEKEKMRGNLLRAISHDLRTPLTGISGASSVILENGAVLDPEVHDKLVRDIYEDSQWLIRMVENLLSITRINSGETASVKKEAEAVEEIVAAAVGRVRARFPNQRIAVKVPDELLMVPMDGTLIEQVLINLIENAIGHSGGVPVVYVTVTAQDGQAVVRVRDTGKGIAEEDLEHLFDGALTEKSGGADSSRGIGIGLSICHSIIKAHGGELSAGNVETGGAEFTFTLPMAEFV
;
A
#
# COMPACT_ATOMS: atom_id res chain seq x y z
N MET A 1 -2.55 23.40 9.43
CA MET A 1 -3.20 24.59 10.01
C MET A 1 -4.69 24.29 10.17
N MET A 2 -5.09 23.56 11.20
CA MET A 2 -6.51 23.24 11.52
C MET A 2 -6.60 22.97 13.03
N LYS A 3 -6.45 24.05 13.83
CA LYS A 3 -6.83 24.06 15.24
C LYS A 3 -8.15 24.83 15.39
N THR A 4 -9.22 24.29 14.81
CA THR A 4 -10.58 24.60 15.28
C THR A 4 -10.95 23.50 16.25
N ARG A 5 -10.99 23.85 17.55
CA ARG A 5 -11.34 22.90 18.61
C ARG A 5 -12.64 22.19 18.24
N ALA A 6 -12.60 20.86 18.23
CA ALA A 6 -13.75 19.99 17.93
C ALA A 6 -14.96 20.24 18.86
N THR A 7 -14.73 20.90 20.00
CA THR A 7 -15.78 21.32 20.96
C THR A 7 -16.83 22.25 20.39
N ASP A 8 -16.48 23.08 19.37
CA ASP A 8 -17.46 23.97 18.72
C ASP A 8 -18.29 23.28 17.61
N PHE A 9 -17.92 22.06 17.26
CA PHE A 9 -18.55 21.31 16.18
C PHE A 9 -19.85 20.61 16.62
N TRP A 10 -19.92 20.20 17.88
CA TRP A 10 -21.00 19.36 18.43
C TRP A 10 -21.86 20.15 19.44
N VAL A 11 -22.34 21.35 19.04
CA VAL A 11 -23.20 22.17 19.91
C VAL A 11 -24.51 21.44 20.19
N LYS A 12 -24.76 21.17 21.45
CA LYS A 12 -26.06 20.70 21.97
C LYS A 12 -27.18 21.58 21.44
N GLU A 13 -28.05 21.06 20.58
CA GLU A 13 -29.30 21.75 20.21
C GLU A 13 -30.21 21.84 21.41
N THR A 14 -30.19 22.98 22.09
CA THR A 14 -31.26 23.33 23.03
C THR A 14 -32.38 23.96 22.23
N TYR A 15 -33.49 23.23 22.07
CA TYR A 15 -34.69 23.69 21.37
C TYR A 15 -35.32 24.93 22.01
N PHE A 16 -34.97 25.25 23.26
CA PHE A 16 -35.47 26.37 24.06
C PHE A 16 -34.30 27.09 24.75
N SER A 17 -33.58 27.92 24.03
CA SER A 17 -32.68 28.88 24.68
C SER A 17 -33.32 30.26 24.69
N ILE A 18 -33.70 30.73 25.87
CA ILE A 18 -34.11 32.11 26.06
C ILE A 18 -32.84 32.96 26.09
N SER A 19 -32.64 33.77 25.05
CA SER A 19 -31.51 34.68 24.96
C SER A 19 -31.98 36.13 25.08
N LEU A 20 -31.45 36.86 26.07
CA LEU A 20 -31.71 38.30 26.24
C LEU A 20 -31.41 39.10 24.98
N LYS A 21 -30.36 38.66 24.20
CA LYS A 21 -30.01 39.30 22.92
C LYS A 21 -31.12 39.15 21.86
N ASP A 22 -31.76 37.98 21.80
CA ASP A 22 -32.82 37.74 20.81
C ASP A 22 -34.15 38.39 21.25
N ILE A 23 -34.43 38.56 22.55
CA ILE A 23 -35.52 39.37 23.09
C ILE A 23 -35.29 40.82 22.66
N ALA A 24 -34.13 41.41 22.90
CA ALA A 24 -33.81 42.79 22.53
C ALA A 24 -33.92 43.03 21.03
N LYS A 25 -33.46 42.09 20.19
CA LYS A 25 -33.61 42.19 18.72
C LYS A 25 -35.10 42.16 18.30
N SER A 26 -35.87 41.25 18.88
CA SER A 26 -37.30 41.15 18.56
C SER A 26 -38.08 42.43 18.93
N LEU A 27 -37.82 42.98 20.12
CA LEU A 27 -38.40 44.24 20.55
C LEU A 27 -37.99 45.42 19.67
N GLY A 28 -36.69 45.51 19.29
CA GLY A 28 -36.16 46.53 18.41
C GLY A 28 -36.83 46.51 17.04
N ILE A 29 -36.99 45.31 16.43
CA ILE A 29 -37.62 45.16 15.11
C ILE A 29 -39.11 45.53 15.20
N LEU A 30 -39.84 45.14 16.23
CA LEU A 30 -41.24 45.50 16.43
C LEU A 30 -41.40 47.01 16.65
N LEU A 31 -40.49 47.63 17.42
CA LEU A 31 -40.46 49.09 17.59
C LEU A 31 -40.26 49.83 16.28
N VAL A 32 -39.30 49.42 15.46
CA VAL A 32 -39.06 49.96 14.12
C VAL A 32 -40.30 49.81 13.25
N ALA A 33 -40.94 48.64 13.27
CA ALA A 33 -42.19 48.41 12.54
C ALA A 33 -43.32 49.36 13.01
N THR A 34 -43.45 49.60 14.33
CA THR A 34 -44.41 50.52 14.89
C THR A 34 -44.16 51.98 14.45
N VAL A 35 -42.89 52.46 14.52
CA VAL A 35 -42.49 53.79 14.07
C VAL A 35 -42.77 53.97 12.59
N LEU A 36 -42.42 52.99 11.77
CA LEU A 36 -42.67 53.02 10.33
C LEU A 36 -44.16 53.07 10.00
N SER A 37 -44.96 52.31 10.76
CA SER A 37 -46.43 52.33 10.62
C SER A 37 -47.05 53.69 11.00
N PHE A 38 -46.57 54.32 12.09
CA PHE A 38 -46.99 55.69 12.46
C PHE A 38 -46.53 56.71 11.43
N MET A 39 -45.31 56.61 10.87
CA MET A 39 -44.84 57.48 9.81
C MET A 39 -45.72 57.37 8.55
N LEU A 40 -46.08 56.15 8.17
CA LEU A 40 -46.97 55.92 7.03
C LEU A 40 -48.35 56.47 7.25
N MET A 41 -48.90 56.41 8.47
CA MET A 41 -50.18 57.00 8.88
C MET A 41 -50.13 58.53 8.90
N TYR A 42 -49.01 59.13 9.35
CA TYR A 42 -48.80 60.56 9.40
C TYR A 42 -48.62 61.22 8.02
N LEU A 43 -47.92 60.53 7.10
CA LEU A 43 -47.74 61.02 5.70
C LEU A 43 -49.03 61.03 4.89
N ASN A 44 -50.13 60.55 5.48
CA ASN A 44 -51.51 60.60 4.98
C ASN A 44 -51.67 60.52 3.46
N LEU A 45 -51.46 59.33 3.01
CA LEU A 45 -51.98 58.96 1.69
C LEU A 45 -53.36 58.40 1.90
N GLU A 46 -54.31 59.29 1.95
CA GLU A 46 -55.78 59.23 1.77
C GLU A 46 -56.52 57.89 1.98
N THR A 47 -56.22 57.05 2.87
CA THR A 47 -57.19 56.05 3.35
C THR A 47 -56.73 55.47 4.65
N HIS A 48 -57.62 55.37 5.62
CA HIS A 48 -57.42 54.57 6.86
C HIS A 48 -57.24 53.06 6.53
N ASN A 49 -56.22 52.71 5.72
CA ASN A 49 -56.05 51.35 5.25
C ASN A 49 -55.14 50.58 6.22
N THR A 50 -55.75 49.96 7.23
CA THR A 50 -55.09 49.11 8.22
C THR A 50 -54.38 47.92 7.57
N ALA A 51 -54.66 47.56 6.31
CA ALA A 51 -54.03 46.47 5.60
C ALA A 51 -52.52 46.73 5.35
N ASN A 52 -52.11 47.96 5.05
CA ASN A 52 -50.70 48.31 4.84
C ASN A 52 -49.91 48.20 6.16
N VAL A 53 -50.49 48.59 7.28
CA VAL A 53 -49.91 48.45 8.61
C VAL A 53 -49.76 46.98 8.97
N ALA A 54 -50.76 46.15 8.69
CA ALA A 54 -50.72 44.70 8.94
C ALA A 54 -49.57 44.05 8.14
N MET A 55 -49.33 44.45 6.89
CA MET A 55 -48.20 43.96 6.06
C MET A 55 -46.85 44.29 6.68
N ILE A 56 -46.66 45.51 7.22
CA ILE A 56 -45.41 45.91 7.90
C ILE A 56 -45.12 45.02 9.08
N TYR A 57 -46.14 44.70 9.92
CA TYR A 57 -45.98 43.81 11.06
C TYR A 57 -45.75 42.36 10.66
N ILE A 58 -46.41 41.87 9.60
CA ILE A 58 -46.10 40.52 9.04
C ILE A 58 -44.64 40.48 8.60
N LEU A 59 -44.13 41.49 7.87
CA LEU A 59 -42.75 41.59 7.48
C LEU A 59 -41.80 41.63 8.68
N ALA A 60 -42.15 42.39 9.73
CA ALA A 60 -41.38 42.45 10.98
C ALA A 60 -41.27 41.07 11.64
N VAL A 61 -42.37 40.29 11.71
CA VAL A 61 -42.37 38.92 12.25
C VAL A 61 -41.51 38.00 11.41
N VAL A 62 -41.51 38.11 10.08
CA VAL A 62 -40.61 37.37 9.17
C VAL A 62 -39.15 37.70 9.46
N VAL A 63 -38.82 38.98 9.64
CA VAL A 63 -37.47 39.43 9.98
C VAL A 63 -37.02 38.93 11.34
N VAL A 64 -37.89 39.03 12.37
CA VAL A 64 -37.64 38.44 13.72
C VAL A 64 -37.35 36.97 13.60
N SER A 65 -38.22 36.21 12.92
CA SER A 65 -38.06 34.78 12.70
C SER A 65 -36.77 34.41 11.99
N ARG A 66 -36.27 35.30 11.09
CA ARG A 66 -34.98 35.08 10.40
C ARG A 66 -33.78 35.37 11.26
N ILE A 67 -33.82 36.39 12.12
CA ILE A 67 -32.65 36.87 12.89
C ILE A 67 -32.52 36.14 14.23
N THR A 68 -33.62 35.76 14.87
CA THR A 68 -33.65 35.11 16.18
C THR A 68 -33.49 33.59 16.10
N THR A 69 -33.13 32.96 17.22
CA THR A 69 -32.97 31.50 17.36
C THR A 69 -34.18 30.89 18.06
N GLY A 70 -35.02 30.15 17.31
CA GLY A 70 -36.15 29.36 17.89
C GLY A 70 -37.55 29.88 17.48
N TYR A 71 -38.53 29.00 17.67
CA TYR A 71 -39.95 29.25 17.35
C TYR A 71 -40.61 30.31 18.23
N LEU A 72 -40.16 30.39 19.48
CA LEU A 72 -40.85 31.13 20.54
C LEU A 72 -40.88 32.63 20.21
N TYR A 73 -39.76 33.17 19.74
CA TYR A 73 -39.66 34.59 19.42
C TYR A 73 -40.60 35.00 18.29
N GLY A 74 -40.72 34.17 17.26
CA GLY A 74 -41.61 34.45 16.13
C GLY A 74 -43.08 34.39 16.52
N ILE A 75 -43.48 33.38 17.31
CA ILE A 75 -44.87 33.25 17.80
C ILE A 75 -45.23 34.40 18.73
N VAL A 76 -44.37 34.70 19.72
CA VAL A 76 -44.61 35.81 20.64
C VAL A 76 -44.67 37.14 19.89
N SER A 77 -43.74 37.40 18.95
CA SER A 77 -43.76 38.63 18.13
C SER A 77 -44.99 38.70 17.25
N SER A 78 -45.52 37.59 16.77
CA SER A 78 -46.78 37.53 16.01
C SER A 78 -47.97 37.97 16.87
N ILE A 79 -48.08 37.44 18.07
CA ILE A 79 -49.15 37.79 19.01
C ILE A 79 -49.04 39.27 19.40
N VAL A 80 -47.85 39.75 19.76
CA VAL A 80 -47.59 41.15 20.09
C VAL A 80 -47.87 42.05 18.90
N GLY A 81 -47.52 41.62 17.69
CA GLY A 81 -47.82 42.37 16.45
C GLY A 81 -49.33 42.53 16.22
N VAL A 82 -50.11 41.45 16.37
CA VAL A 82 -51.57 41.50 16.23
C VAL A 82 -52.19 42.46 17.26
N ILE A 83 -51.77 42.35 18.53
CA ILE A 83 -52.22 43.24 19.61
C ILE A 83 -51.81 44.68 19.32
N GLY A 84 -50.57 44.91 18.85
CA GLY A 84 -50.07 46.22 18.51
C GLY A 84 -50.85 46.90 17.37
N VAL A 85 -51.18 46.18 16.31
CA VAL A 85 -52.02 46.68 15.22
C VAL A 85 -53.40 47.05 15.71
N ASN A 86 -54.01 46.19 16.54
CA ASN A 86 -55.33 46.47 17.10
C ASN A 86 -55.30 47.70 18.01
N PHE A 87 -54.35 47.84 18.90
CA PHE A 87 -54.27 48.88 19.92
C PHE A 87 -53.88 50.25 19.31
N PHE A 88 -52.86 50.31 18.43
CA PHE A 88 -52.34 51.59 17.91
C PHE A 88 -53.01 52.08 16.64
N PHE A 89 -53.50 51.21 15.77
CA PHE A 89 -53.90 51.56 14.42
C PHE A 89 -55.35 51.23 14.07
N THR A 90 -56.12 50.71 15.02
CA THR A 90 -57.55 50.39 14.81
C THR A 90 -58.44 51.32 15.63
N TYR A 91 -59.50 51.88 15.01
CA TYR A 91 -60.47 52.75 15.71
C TYR A 91 -61.36 51.90 16.64
N PRO A 92 -61.66 52.32 17.91
CA PRO A 92 -61.10 53.51 18.59
C PRO A 92 -59.64 53.27 19.00
N TYR A 93 -58.74 54.22 18.71
CA TYR A 93 -57.31 54.12 19.00
C TYR A 93 -57.05 54.01 20.49
N PHE A 94 -55.96 53.32 20.84
CA PHE A 94 -55.53 53.04 22.22
C PHE A 94 -56.54 52.23 23.05
N ALA A 95 -57.44 51.50 22.38
CA ALA A 95 -58.35 50.55 23.00
C ALA A 95 -58.32 49.22 22.26
N ILE A 96 -58.42 48.12 22.99
CA ILE A 96 -58.49 46.80 22.36
C ILE A 96 -59.95 46.55 22.00
N ASN A 97 -60.26 46.50 20.71
CA ASN A 97 -61.62 46.31 20.22
C ASN A 97 -61.65 45.22 19.12
N PHE A 98 -62.49 44.20 19.38
CA PHE A 98 -62.72 43.10 18.45
C PHE A 98 -64.16 43.06 17.90
N THR A 99 -64.99 44.07 18.23
CA THR A 99 -66.43 44.03 17.95
C THR A 99 -66.82 44.60 16.60
N LEU A 100 -65.93 45.35 15.92
CA LEU A 100 -66.24 45.90 14.61
C LEU A 100 -66.17 44.82 13.52
N SER A 101 -67.20 44.74 12.69
CA SER A 101 -67.30 43.77 11.60
C SER A 101 -66.12 43.89 10.61
N GLY A 102 -65.39 42.79 10.40
CA GLY A 102 -64.25 42.71 9.51
C GLY A 102 -62.86 42.64 10.18
N TYR A 103 -62.65 43.31 11.31
CA TYR A 103 -61.36 43.29 12.02
C TYR A 103 -60.98 41.94 12.59
N PRO A 104 -61.87 41.12 13.14
CA PRO A 104 -61.50 39.77 13.65
C PRO A 104 -60.93 38.87 12.57
N ILE A 105 -61.44 38.97 11.34
CA ILE A 105 -60.97 38.18 10.21
C ILE A 105 -59.56 38.63 9.81
N THR A 106 -59.30 39.96 9.78
CA THR A 106 -57.96 40.51 9.43
C THR A 106 -56.92 40.10 10.45
N PHE A 107 -57.27 40.16 11.78
CA PHE A 107 -56.35 39.77 12.81
C PHE A 107 -56.10 38.26 12.82
N LEU A 108 -57.12 37.44 12.58
CA LEU A 108 -56.97 35.98 12.48
C LEU A 108 -56.10 35.64 11.26
N SER A 109 -56.32 36.27 10.11
CA SER A 109 -55.50 36.02 8.92
C SER A 109 -54.04 36.46 9.11
N MET A 110 -53.81 37.60 9.77
CA MET A 110 -52.45 38.06 10.11
C MET A 110 -51.75 37.08 11.06
N LEU A 111 -52.44 36.59 12.09
CA LEU A 111 -51.89 35.60 13.01
C LEU A 111 -51.53 34.29 12.28
N VAL A 112 -52.45 33.78 11.46
CA VAL A 112 -52.25 32.54 10.69
C VAL A 112 -51.06 32.66 9.75
N VAL A 113 -50.98 33.75 8.95
CA VAL A 113 -49.87 33.99 8.04
C VAL A 113 -48.55 34.11 8.78
N SER A 114 -48.53 34.84 9.89
CA SER A 114 -47.32 34.99 10.72
C SER A 114 -46.84 33.66 11.31
N VAL A 115 -47.75 32.86 11.84
CA VAL A 115 -47.41 31.52 12.40
C VAL A 115 -46.89 30.59 11.31
N ILE A 116 -47.56 30.52 10.17
CA ILE A 116 -47.12 29.68 9.03
C ILE A 116 -45.74 30.11 8.57
N THR A 117 -45.52 31.43 8.38
CA THR A 117 -44.22 31.94 7.92
C THR A 117 -43.11 31.66 8.94
N CYS A 118 -43.40 31.82 10.23
CA CYS A 118 -42.46 31.48 11.28
C CYS A 118 -42.11 29.97 11.27
N ALA A 119 -43.10 29.10 11.14
CA ALA A 119 -42.90 27.68 11.05
C ALA A 119 -42.04 27.27 9.82
N LEU A 120 -42.38 27.82 8.65
CA LEU A 120 -41.61 27.56 7.40
C LEU A 120 -40.16 28.05 7.52
N THR A 121 -39.97 29.28 8.01
CA THR A 121 -38.61 29.84 8.17
C THR A 121 -37.75 29.02 9.09
N THR A 122 -38.31 28.56 10.21
CA THR A 122 -37.57 27.71 11.17
C THR A 122 -37.25 26.35 10.58
N ARG A 123 -38.22 25.76 9.85
CA ARG A 123 -37.99 24.48 9.16
C ARG A 123 -36.87 24.59 8.10
N ILE A 124 -36.85 25.66 7.31
CA ILE A 124 -35.79 25.92 6.32
C ILE A 124 -34.42 26.07 7.01
N LYS A 125 -34.35 26.81 8.12
CA LYS A 125 -33.11 26.95 8.90
C LYS A 125 -32.62 25.62 9.44
N GLN A 126 -33.52 24.81 9.98
CA GLN A 126 -33.18 23.50 10.52
C GLN A 126 -32.66 22.58 9.40
N GLN A 127 -33.34 22.53 8.25
CA GLN A 127 -32.87 21.77 7.09
C GLN A 127 -31.51 22.26 6.60
N GLY A 128 -31.31 23.58 6.52
CA GLY A 128 -30.02 24.16 6.12
C GLY A 128 -28.87 23.82 7.10
N ARG A 129 -29.14 23.77 8.41
CA ARG A 129 -28.16 23.35 9.42
C ARG A 129 -27.83 21.86 9.29
N GLN A 130 -28.85 21.01 9.16
CA GLN A 130 -28.66 19.56 8.97
C GLN A 130 -27.89 19.26 7.67
N ALA A 131 -28.21 19.94 6.56
CA ALA A 131 -27.49 19.78 5.30
C ALA A 131 -26.02 20.17 5.42
N ARG A 132 -25.72 21.31 6.09
CA ARG A 132 -24.33 21.73 6.33
C ARG A 132 -23.56 20.78 7.23
N ALA A 133 -24.21 20.27 8.28
CA ALA A 133 -23.59 19.26 9.17
C ALA A 133 -23.28 17.97 8.42
N GLY A 134 -24.23 17.46 7.61
CA GLY A 134 -24.01 16.29 6.77
C GLY A 134 -22.91 16.50 5.73
N GLN A 135 -22.87 17.66 5.06
CA GLN A 135 -21.81 18.00 4.12
C GLN A 135 -20.43 18.00 4.78
N LYS A 136 -20.30 18.58 5.97
CA LYS A 136 -19.04 18.60 6.71
C LYS A 136 -18.61 17.22 7.17
N GLN A 137 -19.55 16.36 7.60
CA GLN A 137 -19.25 14.95 7.92
C GLN A 137 -18.70 14.20 6.70
N THR A 138 -19.33 14.38 5.54
CA THR A 138 -18.88 13.77 4.29
C THR A 138 -17.47 14.24 3.91
N GLU A 139 -17.21 15.53 4.03
CA GLU A 139 -15.89 16.13 3.75
C GLU A 139 -14.81 15.56 4.67
N LEU A 140 -15.06 15.48 5.98
CA LEU A 140 -14.11 14.90 6.93
C LEU A 140 -13.86 13.40 6.66
N LEU A 141 -14.91 12.64 6.32
CA LEU A 141 -14.77 11.23 5.98
C LEU A 141 -13.96 11.05 4.69
N TYR A 142 -14.18 11.89 3.70
CA TYR A 142 -13.42 11.90 2.46
C TYR A 142 -11.92 12.19 2.71
N GLN A 143 -11.62 13.23 3.49
CA GLN A 143 -10.25 13.56 3.88
C GLN A 143 -9.59 12.43 4.65
N PHE A 144 -10.29 11.79 5.57
CA PHE A 144 -9.82 10.61 6.30
C PHE A 144 -9.52 9.44 5.36
N THR A 145 -10.44 9.12 4.45
CA THR A 145 -10.26 8.03 3.48
C THR A 145 -9.04 8.28 2.59
N ASN A 146 -8.86 9.52 2.10
CA ASN A 146 -7.69 9.86 1.28
C ASN A 146 -6.37 9.75 2.07
N ARG A 147 -6.35 10.16 3.35
CA ARG A 147 -5.17 10.00 4.20
C ARG A 147 -4.80 8.53 4.41
N ILE A 148 -5.78 7.67 4.67
CA ILE A 148 -5.55 6.23 4.86
C ILE A 148 -5.06 5.56 3.58
N LEU A 149 -5.57 5.96 2.42
CA LEU A 149 -5.15 5.40 1.13
C LEU A 149 -3.73 5.80 0.73
N ALA A 150 -3.25 6.94 1.24
CA ALA A 150 -1.92 7.47 0.93
C ALA A 150 -0.79 6.85 1.78
N VAL A 151 -1.11 6.19 2.90
CA VAL A 151 -0.08 5.62 3.79
C VAL A 151 0.23 4.18 3.43
N GLU A 152 1.48 3.75 3.64
CA GLU A 152 1.94 2.39 3.38
C GLU A 152 2.22 1.62 4.68
N GLY A 153 1.75 0.35 4.75
CA GLY A 153 1.90 -0.54 5.91
C GLY A 153 0.67 -0.55 6.82
N ASN A 154 0.42 -1.72 7.44
CA ASN A 154 -0.71 -1.90 8.35
C ASN A 154 -0.58 -1.01 9.60
N GLU A 155 0.64 -0.85 10.10
CA GLU A 155 0.96 0.04 11.21
C GLU A 155 0.65 1.51 10.88
N ALA A 156 1.01 1.96 9.66
CA ALA A 156 0.75 3.32 9.23
C ALA A 156 -0.75 3.61 9.08
N VAL A 157 -1.54 2.63 8.61
CA VAL A 157 -3.01 2.73 8.59
C VAL A 157 -3.57 2.87 10.01
N ALA A 158 -3.10 2.03 10.94
CA ALA A 158 -3.52 2.10 12.35
C ALA A 158 -3.14 3.45 12.99
N ARG A 159 -1.92 3.91 12.79
CA ARG A 159 -1.42 5.20 13.28
C ARG A 159 -2.21 6.38 12.70
N CYS A 160 -2.46 6.38 11.39
CA CYS A 160 -3.26 7.41 10.71
C CYS A 160 -4.70 7.44 11.26
N THR A 161 -5.30 6.27 11.49
CA THR A 161 -6.65 6.15 12.07
C THR A 161 -6.71 6.76 13.47
N LEU A 162 -5.79 6.38 14.35
CA LEU A 162 -5.74 6.90 15.72
C LEU A 162 -5.43 8.40 15.75
N GLN A 163 -4.52 8.87 14.91
CA GLN A 163 -4.20 10.29 14.81
C GLN A 163 -5.41 11.11 14.38
N CYS A 164 -6.16 10.67 13.36
CA CYS A 164 -7.38 11.35 12.93
C CYS A 164 -8.45 11.35 14.04
N MET A 165 -8.59 10.26 14.80
CA MET A 165 -9.50 10.20 15.93
C MET A 165 -9.09 11.16 17.06
N ASN A 166 -7.79 11.25 17.35
CA ASN A 166 -7.27 12.21 18.32
C ASN A 166 -7.48 13.66 17.87
N GLU A 167 -7.19 13.99 16.61
CA GLU A 167 -7.40 15.33 16.03
C GLU A 167 -8.86 15.78 16.09
N LEU A 168 -9.82 14.85 15.92
CA LEU A 168 -11.25 15.15 15.85
C LEU A 168 -11.94 15.14 17.21
N PHE A 169 -11.52 14.27 18.13
CA PHE A 169 -12.25 14.01 19.37
C PHE A 169 -11.44 14.28 20.64
N ASP A 170 -10.17 14.70 20.52
CA ASP A 170 -9.26 14.92 21.65
C ASP A 170 -9.21 13.71 22.61
N CYS A 171 -9.08 12.52 22.03
CA CYS A 171 -9.04 11.25 22.74
C CYS A 171 -7.73 10.52 22.53
N ALA A 172 -7.28 9.79 23.54
CA ALA A 172 -6.22 8.80 23.35
C ALA A 172 -6.80 7.54 22.72
N GLY A 173 -5.96 6.79 22.00
CA GLY A 173 -6.39 5.58 21.34
C GLY A 173 -5.33 4.50 21.31
N VAL A 174 -5.78 3.25 21.20
CA VAL A 174 -4.96 2.08 20.95
C VAL A 174 -5.55 1.28 19.80
N PHE A 175 -4.71 0.80 18.91
CA PHE A 175 -5.11 -0.10 17.84
C PHE A 175 -4.31 -1.40 17.96
N TYR A 176 -5.00 -2.49 18.25
CA TYR A 176 -4.46 -3.84 18.23
C TYR A 176 -4.67 -4.42 16.84
N LEU A 177 -3.58 -4.61 16.08
CA LEU A 177 -3.59 -5.29 14.79
C LEU A 177 -3.41 -6.78 15.01
N GLY A 178 -4.49 -7.52 15.05
CA GLY A 178 -4.56 -8.94 15.44
C GLY A 178 -5.39 -9.15 16.71
N CYS A 179 -5.24 -10.32 17.33
CA CYS A 179 -5.96 -10.67 18.57
C CYS A 179 -5.24 -10.05 19.79
N PRO A 180 -5.91 -9.16 20.56
CA PRO A 180 -5.26 -8.51 21.71
C PRO A 180 -4.71 -9.52 22.72
N GLY A 181 -3.44 -9.31 23.15
CA GLY A 181 -2.75 -10.16 24.13
C GLY A 181 -2.04 -11.38 23.53
N GLU A 182 -2.01 -11.54 22.21
CA GLU A 182 -1.13 -12.49 21.55
C GLU A 182 0.24 -11.85 21.25
N PRO A 183 1.36 -12.62 21.30
CA PRO A 183 2.70 -12.06 21.12
C PRO A 183 2.95 -11.46 19.72
N GLU A 184 2.22 -11.94 18.71
CA GLU A 184 2.33 -11.44 17.33
C GLU A 184 1.47 -10.20 17.06
N THR A 185 0.67 -9.75 18.03
CA THR A 185 -0.22 -8.59 17.86
C THR A 185 0.57 -7.30 17.88
N LEU A 186 0.58 -6.57 16.77
CA LEU A 186 1.16 -5.24 16.71
C LEU A 186 0.23 -4.24 17.42
N VAL A 187 0.75 -3.55 18.42
CA VAL A 187 0.02 -2.56 19.20
C VAL A 187 0.48 -1.16 18.82
N VAL A 188 -0.43 -0.36 18.27
CA VAL A 188 -0.19 1.05 17.94
C VAL A 188 -0.94 1.92 18.94
N THR A 189 -0.28 2.87 19.57
CA THR A 189 -0.86 3.77 20.56
C THR A 189 -0.72 5.23 20.14
N GLN A 190 -1.75 6.03 20.44
CA GLN A 190 -1.78 7.48 20.26
C GLN A 190 -2.26 8.12 21.56
N ASP A 191 -1.31 8.56 22.39
CA ASP A 191 -1.57 9.24 23.66
C ASP A 191 -0.51 10.35 23.84
N PRO A 192 -0.69 11.52 23.17
CA PRO A 192 0.32 12.59 23.14
C PRO A 192 0.68 13.12 24.52
N GLU A 193 -0.25 13.14 25.44
CA GLU A 193 -0.08 13.65 26.79
C GLU A 193 0.24 12.57 27.83
N ARG A 194 0.34 11.31 27.39
CA ARG A 194 0.59 10.12 28.23
C ARG A 194 -0.37 9.95 29.41
N ARG A 195 -1.59 10.47 29.26
CA ARG A 195 -2.62 10.43 30.32
C ARG A 195 -3.13 9.02 30.60
N PHE A 196 -3.20 8.17 29.56
CA PHE A 196 -3.81 6.86 29.61
C PHE A 196 -2.83 5.70 29.42
N SER A 197 -1.53 5.96 29.32
CA SER A 197 -0.49 4.96 29.02
C SER A 197 -0.52 3.75 29.96
N ARG A 198 -0.76 3.96 31.27
CA ARG A 198 -0.87 2.86 32.25
C ARG A 198 -2.14 2.05 32.07
N LEU A 199 -3.26 2.68 31.69
CA LEU A 199 -4.55 2.02 31.50
C LEU A 199 -4.52 1.18 30.21
N ILE A 200 -4.02 1.72 29.11
CA ILE A 200 -3.94 1.04 27.81
C ILE A 200 -3.21 -0.31 27.93
N HIS A 201 -2.20 -0.40 28.79
CA HIS A 201 -1.40 -1.61 29.00
C HIS A 201 -1.88 -2.48 30.17
N SER A 202 -3.02 -2.16 30.81
CA SER A 202 -3.55 -2.97 31.89
C SER A 202 -4.14 -4.29 31.37
N GLU A 203 -3.99 -5.37 32.15
CA GLU A 203 -4.56 -6.67 31.79
C GLU A 203 -6.09 -6.65 31.63
N ALA A 204 -6.77 -5.81 32.41
CA ALA A 204 -8.22 -5.65 32.35
C ALA A 204 -8.66 -5.10 30.98
N GLU A 205 -8.00 -4.05 30.50
CA GLU A 205 -8.29 -3.42 29.21
C GLU A 205 -7.93 -4.32 28.04
N ILE A 206 -6.78 -5.04 28.10
CA ILE A 206 -6.40 -6.03 27.09
C ILE A 206 -7.43 -7.16 27.01
N ARG A 207 -7.91 -7.65 28.15
CA ARG A 207 -8.96 -8.68 28.21
C ARG A 207 -10.26 -8.19 27.56
N GLN A 208 -10.62 -6.94 27.80
CA GLN A 208 -11.79 -6.32 27.20
C GLN A 208 -11.67 -6.15 25.70
N ALA A 209 -10.51 -5.70 25.22
CA ALA A 209 -10.20 -5.64 23.80
C ALA A 209 -10.30 -7.03 23.14
N ARG A 210 -9.77 -8.07 23.80
CA ARG A 210 -9.87 -9.47 23.33
C ARG A 210 -11.32 -9.94 23.25
N ASN A 211 -12.15 -9.65 24.25
CA ASN A 211 -13.58 -9.99 24.23
C ASN A 211 -14.29 -9.34 23.05
N THR A 212 -13.98 -8.06 22.75
CA THR A 212 -14.51 -7.33 21.60
C THR A 212 -14.06 -7.96 20.29
N PHE A 213 -12.78 -8.35 20.19
CA PHE A 213 -12.24 -9.06 19.02
C PHE A 213 -12.95 -10.40 18.81
N CYS A 214 -13.08 -11.22 19.86
CA CYS A 214 -13.70 -12.54 19.77
C CYS A 214 -15.17 -12.46 19.39
N SER A 215 -15.92 -11.56 20.03
CA SER A 215 -17.37 -11.39 19.78
C SER A 215 -17.67 -10.73 18.43
N GLY A 216 -16.77 -9.90 17.90
CA GLY A 216 -17.00 -9.08 16.72
C GLY A 216 -18.10 -8.03 16.89
N LYS A 217 -18.56 -7.80 18.14
CA LYS A 217 -19.64 -6.86 18.45
C LYS A 217 -19.06 -5.62 19.09
N VAL A 218 -19.57 -4.47 18.65
CA VAL A 218 -19.27 -3.19 19.28
C VAL A 218 -19.83 -3.21 20.70
N MET A 219 -19.03 -2.80 21.66
CA MET A 219 -19.51 -2.63 23.02
C MET A 219 -20.47 -1.44 23.09
N ASP A 220 -21.62 -1.62 23.76
CA ASP A 220 -22.57 -0.52 23.94
C ASP A 220 -21.93 0.56 24.80
N TRP A 221 -21.91 1.80 24.28
CA TRP A 221 -21.42 2.98 25.00
C TRP A 221 -22.07 3.19 26.35
N ASN A 222 -23.38 2.99 26.43
CA ASN A 222 -24.14 3.17 27.70
C ASN A 222 -23.71 2.12 28.73
N ARG A 223 -23.39 0.91 28.30
CA ARG A 223 -22.88 -0.14 29.17
C ARG A 223 -21.47 0.16 29.66
N CYS A 224 -20.59 0.66 28.76
CA CYS A 224 -19.27 1.14 29.17
C CYS A 224 -19.32 2.18 30.26
N MET A 225 -20.26 3.15 30.15
CA MET A 225 -20.48 4.19 31.17
C MET A 225 -21.03 3.62 32.47
N ALA A 226 -21.98 2.69 32.40
CA ALA A 226 -22.60 2.07 33.59
C ALA A 226 -21.62 1.18 34.36
N GLU A 227 -20.71 0.50 33.66
CA GLU A 227 -19.69 -0.39 34.24
C GLU A 227 -18.41 0.36 34.63
N GLN A 228 -18.37 1.70 34.52
CA GLN A 228 -17.19 2.57 34.77
C GLN A 228 -15.95 2.14 34.02
N MET A 229 -16.11 1.67 32.78
CA MET A 229 -15.01 1.24 31.93
C MET A 229 -14.24 2.46 31.40
N ASN A 230 -12.92 2.32 31.34
CA ASN A 230 -12.06 3.43 30.93
C ASN A 230 -11.94 3.56 29.40
N GLY A 231 -12.13 2.46 28.65
CA GLY A 231 -11.99 2.41 27.20
C GLY A 231 -13.25 1.98 26.46
N TRP A 232 -13.50 2.58 25.30
CA TRP A 232 -14.55 2.15 24.36
C TRP A 232 -13.93 1.35 23.23
N TYR A 233 -14.29 0.06 23.13
CA TYR A 233 -13.68 -0.88 22.18
C TYR A 233 -14.58 -1.17 20.99
N LEU A 234 -13.98 -1.10 19.79
CA LEU A 234 -14.64 -1.28 18.51
C LEU A 234 -13.86 -2.28 17.64
N PRO A 235 -14.51 -3.33 17.15
CA PRO A 235 -13.84 -4.30 16.27
C PRO A 235 -13.61 -3.71 14.89
N VAL A 236 -12.43 -3.94 14.33
CA VAL A 236 -12.07 -3.57 12.96
C VAL A 236 -12.16 -4.83 12.11
N MET A 237 -13.21 -4.92 11.30
CA MET A 237 -13.51 -6.13 10.52
C MET A 237 -14.19 -5.80 9.19
N VAL A 238 -14.00 -6.68 8.21
CA VAL A 238 -14.73 -6.67 6.93
C VAL A 238 -15.44 -8.02 6.80
N GLN A 239 -16.77 -8.00 6.71
CA GLN A 239 -17.58 -9.21 6.75
C GLN A 239 -17.28 -10.03 8.02
N GLU A 240 -16.78 -11.25 7.87
CA GLU A 240 -16.41 -12.13 8.99
C GLU A 240 -14.92 -12.04 9.38
N ARG A 241 -14.10 -11.38 8.56
CA ARG A 241 -12.65 -11.27 8.79
C ARG A 241 -12.34 -10.13 9.74
N LYS A 242 -11.66 -10.45 10.82
CA LYS A 242 -11.24 -9.52 11.87
C LYS A 242 -9.78 -9.11 11.63
N PHE A 243 -9.53 -7.79 11.62
CA PHE A 243 -8.20 -7.21 11.49
C PHE A 243 -7.62 -6.77 12.82
N GLY A 244 -8.50 -6.44 13.78
CA GLY A 244 -8.06 -5.96 15.07
C GLY A 244 -9.17 -5.29 15.87
N VAL A 245 -8.77 -4.51 16.87
CA VAL A 245 -9.65 -3.75 17.74
C VAL A 245 -9.07 -2.36 17.97
N ILE A 246 -9.93 -1.35 17.94
CA ILE A 246 -9.59 0.02 18.37
C ILE A 246 -10.20 0.26 19.73
N GLY A 247 -9.39 0.74 20.70
CA GLY A 247 -9.82 1.25 21.99
C GLY A 247 -9.65 2.76 22.05
N LEU A 248 -10.67 3.49 22.47
CA LEU A 248 -10.66 4.95 22.64
C LEU A 248 -10.85 5.31 24.11
N PHE A 249 -10.04 6.28 24.59
CA PHE A 249 -9.98 6.71 25.98
C PHE A 249 -10.11 8.23 26.07
N SER A 250 -10.91 8.72 27.00
CA SER A 250 -11.00 10.15 27.31
C SER A 250 -11.30 10.37 28.77
N ALA A 251 -10.81 11.49 29.31
CA ALA A 251 -11.15 11.95 30.66
C ALA A 251 -12.57 12.53 30.74
N ASP A 252 -13.10 13.02 29.63
CA ASP A 252 -14.46 13.54 29.53
C ASP A 252 -15.42 12.46 29.06
N THR A 253 -16.33 12.04 29.91
CA THR A 253 -17.36 11.04 29.59
C THR A 253 -18.33 11.48 28.51
N ALA A 254 -18.40 12.80 28.24
CA ALA A 254 -19.23 13.39 27.19
C ALA A 254 -18.48 13.60 25.88
N PHE A 255 -17.21 13.19 25.76
CA PHE A 255 -16.35 13.45 24.60
C PHE A 255 -16.93 12.92 23.28
N LEU A 256 -17.70 11.83 23.32
CA LEU A 256 -18.42 11.28 22.18
C LEU A 256 -19.93 11.46 22.37
N ASN A 257 -20.44 12.59 21.93
CA ASN A 257 -21.88 12.76 21.77
C ASN A 257 -22.42 11.78 20.71
N ARG A 258 -23.74 11.76 20.53
CA ARG A 258 -24.41 10.85 19.58
C ARG A 258 -23.83 10.93 18.16
N GLU A 259 -23.51 12.12 17.71
CA GLU A 259 -23.01 12.37 16.35
C GLU A 259 -21.55 11.94 16.20
N GLY A 260 -20.72 12.18 17.22
CA GLY A 260 -19.33 11.72 17.26
C GLY A 260 -19.23 10.20 17.21
N ARG A 261 -20.10 9.49 17.94
CA ARG A 261 -20.18 8.02 17.86
C ARG A 261 -20.54 7.52 16.48
N ILE A 262 -21.54 8.16 15.83
CA ILE A 262 -21.91 7.84 14.45
C ILE A 262 -20.70 8.02 13.52
N PHE A 263 -19.94 9.10 13.70
CA PHE A 263 -18.79 9.38 12.86
C PHE A 263 -17.65 8.36 13.07
N VAL A 264 -17.35 7.98 14.31
CA VAL A 264 -16.39 6.89 14.60
C VAL A 264 -16.84 5.59 13.94
N HIS A 265 -18.14 5.26 14.02
CA HIS A 265 -18.69 4.09 13.32
C HIS A 265 -18.56 4.15 11.80
N MET A 266 -18.49 5.33 11.19
CA MET A 266 -18.22 5.48 9.76
C MET A 266 -16.72 5.36 9.42
N MET A 267 -15.82 5.76 10.33
CA MET A 267 -14.36 5.68 10.13
C MET A 267 -13.85 4.24 10.20
N ILE A 268 -14.36 3.41 11.09
CA ILE A 268 -13.88 2.05 11.32
C ILE A 268 -13.98 1.17 10.07
N PRO A 269 -15.09 1.12 9.33
CA PRO A 269 -15.18 0.36 8.09
C PRO A 269 -14.18 0.83 7.03
N GLN A 270 -13.84 2.12 6.98
CA GLN A 270 -12.84 2.65 6.06
C GLN A 270 -11.44 2.14 6.41
N SER A 271 -11.10 2.14 7.71
CA SER A 271 -9.84 1.57 8.20
C SER A 271 -9.76 0.07 7.91
N ALA A 272 -10.84 -0.67 8.15
CA ALA A 272 -10.93 -2.09 7.86
C ALA A 272 -10.78 -2.40 6.36
N ALA A 273 -11.45 -1.62 5.50
CA ALA A 273 -11.36 -1.74 4.04
C ALA A 273 -9.94 -1.44 3.52
N ALA A 274 -9.25 -0.46 4.12
CA ALA A 274 -7.86 -0.16 3.77
C ALA A 274 -6.91 -1.33 4.11
N LEU A 275 -7.08 -1.97 5.28
CA LEU A 275 -6.31 -3.15 5.69
C LEU A 275 -6.60 -4.36 4.78
N GLU A 276 -7.88 -4.60 4.44
CA GLU A 276 -8.25 -5.69 3.53
C GLU A 276 -7.69 -5.48 2.12
N ARG A 277 -7.77 -4.26 1.59
CA ARG A 277 -7.20 -3.92 0.29
C ARG A 277 -5.71 -4.23 0.24
N ARG A 278 -4.96 -3.89 1.31
CA ARG A 278 -3.53 -4.19 1.39
C ARG A 278 -3.26 -5.69 1.41
N ARG A 279 -3.98 -6.42 2.27
CA ARG A 279 -3.85 -7.87 2.33
C ARG A 279 -4.05 -8.51 0.97
N LEU A 280 -5.10 -8.08 0.25
CA LEU A 280 -5.38 -8.58 -1.10
C LEU A 280 -4.27 -8.23 -2.10
N ALA A 281 -3.71 -7.02 -2.02
CA ALA A 281 -2.60 -6.61 -2.87
C ALA A 281 -1.33 -7.43 -2.59
N ASP A 282 -1.01 -7.70 -1.32
CA ASP A 282 0.12 -8.54 -0.94
C ASP A 282 -0.07 -9.99 -1.39
N GLU A 283 -1.28 -10.52 -1.28
CA GLU A 283 -1.62 -11.86 -1.75
C GLU A 283 -1.53 -11.97 -3.28
N GLN A 284 -2.04 -10.99 -4.01
CA GLN A 284 -1.88 -10.91 -5.47
C GLN A 284 -0.41 -10.88 -5.89
N ARG A 285 0.40 -10.08 -5.19
CA ARG A 285 1.85 -10.00 -5.46
C ARG A 285 2.53 -11.35 -5.25
N ARG A 286 2.19 -12.06 -4.16
CA ARG A 286 2.72 -13.42 -3.90
C ARG A 286 2.33 -14.41 -4.99
N ILE A 287 1.06 -14.39 -5.42
CA ILE A 287 0.57 -15.26 -6.50
C ILE A 287 1.30 -14.97 -7.81
N LEU A 288 1.48 -13.69 -8.16
CA LEU A 288 2.21 -13.30 -9.38
C LEU A 288 3.66 -13.78 -9.36
N VAL A 289 4.38 -13.58 -8.25
CA VAL A 289 5.75 -14.06 -8.10
C VAL A 289 5.83 -15.59 -8.22
N GLN A 290 4.87 -16.30 -7.61
CA GLN A 290 4.81 -17.75 -7.71
C GLN A 290 4.53 -18.22 -9.13
N ALA A 291 3.58 -17.58 -9.83
CA ALA A 291 3.26 -17.90 -11.21
C ALA A 291 4.44 -17.65 -12.16
N GLU A 292 5.21 -16.59 -11.94
CA GLU A 292 6.42 -16.27 -12.69
C GLU A 292 7.51 -17.32 -12.47
N LYS A 293 7.73 -17.75 -11.22
CA LYS A 293 8.65 -18.86 -10.89
C LYS A 293 8.25 -20.16 -11.61
N GLU A 294 6.97 -20.52 -11.58
CA GLU A 294 6.50 -21.74 -12.26
C GLU A 294 6.62 -21.66 -13.78
N LYS A 295 6.34 -20.49 -14.38
CA LYS A 295 6.54 -20.23 -15.80
C LYS A 295 8.00 -20.38 -16.19
N MET A 296 8.91 -19.79 -15.41
CA MET A 296 10.36 -19.89 -15.64
C MET A 296 10.82 -21.35 -15.55
N ARG A 297 10.36 -22.09 -14.54
CA ARG A 297 10.64 -23.53 -14.38
C ARG A 297 10.16 -24.34 -15.58
N GLY A 298 8.93 -24.06 -16.07
CA GLY A 298 8.38 -24.73 -17.24
C GLY A 298 9.18 -24.45 -18.52
N ASN A 299 9.61 -23.22 -18.72
CA ASN A 299 10.44 -22.84 -19.87
C ASN A 299 11.82 -23.53 -19.81
N LEU A 300 12.46 -23.55 -18.62
CA LEU A 300 13.73 -24.23 -18.40
C LEU A 300 13.64 -25.72 -18.72
N LEU A 301 12.61 -26.42 -18.20
CA LEU A 301 12.41 -27.85 -18.47
C LEU A 301 12.19 -28.13 -19.97
N ARG A 302 11.50 -27.26 -20.68
CA ARG A 302 11.27 -27.39 -22.13
C ARG A 302 12.57 -27.22 -22.89
N ALA A 303 13.39 -26.20 -22.57
CA ALA A 303 14.69 -25.96 -23.16
C ALA A 303 15.64 -27.15 -22.93
N ILE A 304 15.74 -27.64 -21.69
CA ILE A 304 16.53 -28.81 -21.33
C ILE A 304 16.10 -30.05 -22.14
N SER A 305 14.79 -30.29 -22.25
CA SER A 305 14.28 -31.46 -22.99
C SER A 305 14.62 -31.40 -24.47
N HIS A 306 14.57 -30.20 -25.05
CA HIS A 306 14.96 -29.96 -26.46
C HIS A 306 16.45 -30.25 -26.67
N ASP A 307 17.27 -29.70 -25.80
CA ASP A 307 18.72 -29.75 -25.90
C ASP A 307 19.31 -31.15 -25.61
N LEU A 308 18.67 -31.91 -24.73
CA LEU A 308 19.00 -33.33 -24.51
C LEU A 308 18.63 -34.23 -25.70
N ARG A 309 17.54 -33.92 -26.41
CA ARG A 309 17.03 -34.73 -27.51
C ARG A 309 18.02 -34.76 -28.69
N THR A 310 18.62 -33.63 -29.01
CA THR A 310 19.53 -33.47 -30.20
C THR A 310 20.72 -34.41 -30.14
N PRO A 311 21.58 -34.41 -29.10
CA PRO A 311 22.71 -35.33 -29.01
C PRO A 311 22.29 -36.79 -28.84
N LEU A 312 21.20 -37.07 -28.13
CA LEU A 312 20.66 -38.42 -28.03
C LEU A 312 20.25 -38.97 -29.41
N THR A 313 19.65 -38.14 -30.25
CA THR A 313 19.30 -38.51 -31.63
C THR A 313 20.58 -38.73 -32.46
N GLY A 314 21.60 -37.90 -32.30
CA GLY A 314 22.90 -38.05 -32.93
C GLY A 314 23.58 -39.37 -32.56
N ILE A 315 23.68 -39.65 -31.24
CA ILE A 315 24.24 -40.91 -30.72
C ILE A 315 23.46 -42.13 -31.27
N SER A 316 22.13 -42.08 -31.18
CA SER A 316 21.28 -43.17 -31.67
C SER A 316 21.44 -43.39 -33.17
N GLY A 317 21.48 -42.32 -33.97
CA GLY A 317 21.66 -42.37 -35.42
C GLY A 317 23.03 -42.93 -35.82
N ALA A 318 24.10 -42.40 -35.24
CA ALA A 318 25.46 -42.87 -35.49
C ALA A 318 25.64 -44.35 -35.07
N SER A 319 25.08 -44.74 -33.92
CA SER A 319 25.08 -46.13 -33.45
C SER A 319 24.33 -47.07 -34.39
N SER A 320 23.13 -46.63 -34.90
CA SER A 320 22.33 -47.42 -35.86
C SER A 320 23.11 -47.68 -37.18
N VAL A 321 23.75 -46.62 -37.69
CA VAL A 321 24.59 -46.74 -38.92
C VAL A 321 25.74 -47.72 -38.72
N ILE A 322 26.42 -47.67 -37.57
CA ILE A 322 27.52 -48.60 -37.24
C ILE A 322 26.98 -50.05 -37.13
N LEU A 323 25.85 -50.25 -36.47
CA LEU A 323 25.28 -51.56 -36.29
C LEU A 323 24.76 -52.22 -37.58
N GLU A 324 24.13 -51.40 -38.48
CA GLU A 324 23.55 -51.91 -39.72
C GLU A 324 24.59 -52.07 -40.85
N ASN A 325 25.62 -51.22 -40.92
CA ASN A 325 26.54 -51.15 -42.03
C ASN A 325 28.03 -51.29 -41.64
N GLY A 326 28.35 -51.59 -40.37
CA GLY A 326 29.71 -51.53 -39.86
C GLY A 326 30.75 -52.36 -40.61
N ALA A 327 30.35 -53.49 -41.23
CA ALA A 327 31.25 -54.34 -42.04
C ALA A 327 31.58 -53.74 -43.44
N VAL A 328 30.84 -52.71 -43.90
CA VAL A 328 30.99 -52.13 -45.24
C VAL A 328 31.43 -50.66 -45.15
N LEU A 329 31.44 -50.04 -43.95
CA LEU A 329 31.84 -48.67 -43.74
C LEU A 329 33.33 -48.46 -44.00
N ASP A 330 33.66 -47.36 -44.64
CA ASP A 330 35.02 -46.85 -44.70
C ASP A 330 35.58 -46.64 -43.27
N PRO A 331 36.80 -47.09 -42.96
CA PRO A 331 37.42 -46.90 -41.65
C PRO A 331 37.41 -45.44 -41.15
N GLU A 332 37.60 -44.46 -42.01
CA GLU A 332 37.59 -43.05 -41.65
C GLU A 332 36.15 -42.61 -41.21
N VAL A 333 35.13 -43.11 -41.92
CA VAL A 333 33.72 -42.82 -41.58
C VAL A 333 33.33 -43.50 -40.28
N HIS A 334 33.76 -44.75 -40.08
CA HIS A 334 33.53 -45.49 -38.83
C HIS A 334 34.13 -44.75 -37.63
N ASP A 335 35.40 -44.35 -37.72
CA ASP A 335 36.10 -43.66 -36.64
C ASP A 335 35.47 -42.28 -36.35
N LYS A 336 34.97 -41.60 -37.39
CA LYS A 336 34.24 -40.35 -37.24
C LYS A 336 32.94 -40.56 -36.45
N LEU A 337 32.13 -41.56 -36.82
CA LEU A 337 30.86 -41.86 -36.12
C LEU A 337 31.10 -42.24 -34.65
N VAL A 338 32.12 -43.02 -34.33
CA VAL A 338 32.50 -43.35 -32.96
C VAL A 338 32.93 -42.10 -32.19
N ARG A 339 33.67 -41.20 -32.84
CA ARG A 339 34.07 -39.91 -32.23
C ARG A 339 32.86 -39.02 -31.97
N ASP A 340 31.94 -38.92 -32.89
CA ASP A 340 30.71 -38.14 -32.76
C ASP A 340 29.87 -38.68 -31.57
N ILE A 341 29.74 -40.00 -31.42
CA ILE A 341 29.07 -40.64 -30.28
C ILE A 341 29.75 -40.27 -28.96
N TYR A 342 31.07 -40.33 -28.91
CA TYR A 342 31.85 -40.00 -27.73
C TYR A 342 31.70 -38.54 -27.33
N GLU A 343 31.78 -37.63 -28.29
CA GLU A 343 31.65 -36.18 -28.09
C GLU A 343 30.24 -35.83 -27.57
N ASP A 344 29.19 -36.37 -28.19
CA ASP A 344 27.81 -36.17 -27.76
C ASP A 344 27.53 -36.75 -26.36
N SER A 345 28.13 -37.92 -26.03
CA SER A 345 28.04 -38.50 -24.71
C SER A 345 28.70 -37.63 -23.63
N GLN A 346 29.90 -37.09 -23.89
CA GLN A 346 30.63 -36.20 -23.03
C GLN A 346 29.84 -34.89 -22.79
N TRP A 347 29.21 -34.42 -23.86
CA TRP A 347 28.36 -33.24 -23.78
C TRP A 347 27.13 -33.46 -22.87
N LEU A 348 26.47 -34.62 -23.01
CA LEU A 348 25.33 -34.99 -22.12
C LEU A 348 25.72 -35.09 -20.66
N ILE A 349 26.88 -35.65 -20.34
CA ILE A 349 27.38 -35.73 -18.96
C ILE A 349 27.50 -34.32 -18.37
N ARG A 350 28.14 -33.40 -19.09
CA ARG A 350 28.27 -32.01 -18.63
C ARG A 350 26.91 -31.33 -18.44
N MET A 351 25.96 -31.57 -19.33
CA MET A 351 24.62 -30.99 -19.20
C MET A 351 23.89 -31.49 -17.95
N VAL A 352 24.02 -32.79 -17.63
CA VAL A 352 23.44 -33.37 -16.39
C VAL A 352 24.12 -32.78 -15.15
N GLU A 353 25.43 -32.62 -15.14
CA GLU A 353 26.17 -32.00 -14.03
C GLU A 353 25.71 -30.55 -13.81
N ASN A 354 25.55 -29.79 -14.88
CA ASN A 354 25.05 -28.43 -14.86
C ASN A 354 23.61 -28.37 -14.30
N LEU A 355 22.73 -29.29 -14.70
CA LEU A 355 21.36 -29.38 -14.23
C LEU A 355 21.27 -29.71 -12.72
N LEU A 356 22.11 -30.65 -12.25
CA LEU A 356 22.20 -30.98 -10.84
C LEU A 356 22.66 -29.77 -10.01
N SER A 357 23.54 -28.95 -10.52
CA SER A 357 23.98 -27.71 -9.87
C SER A 357 22.86 -26.70 -9.73
N ILE A 358 22.00 -26.51 -10.77
CA ILE A 358 20.81 -25.65 -10.70
C ILE A 358 19.81 -26.19 -9.66
N THR A 359 19.57 -27.51 -9.63
CA THR A 359 18.59 -28.10 -8.69
C THR A 359 19.02 -27.95 -7.26
N ARG A 360 20.33 -28.03 -6.96
CA ARG A 360 20.89 -27.75 -5.63
C ARG A 360 20.65 -26.30 -5.18
N ILE A 361 20.75 -25.33 -6.08
CA ILE A 361 20.54 -23.90 -5.78
C ILE A 361 19.05 -23.57 -5.60
N ASN A 362 18.14 -24.22 -6.37
CA ASN A 362 16.71 -23.90 -6.40
C ASN A 362 15.84 -24.72 -5.43
N SER A 363 16.39 -25.67 -4.67
CA SER A 363 15.62 -26.62 -3.83
C SER A 363 15.12 -26.05 -2.52
N GLY A 364 14.55 -24.85 -2.47
CA GLY A 364 13.68 -24.41 -1.37
C GLY A 364 14.21 -23.28 -0.52
N GLU A 365 13.30 -22.69 0.25
CA GLU A 365 13.42 -21.49 1.09
C GLU A 365 14.52 -21.51 2.17
N THR A 366 15.34 -22.56 2.22
CA THR A 366 16.42 -22.76 3.21
C THR A 366 17.71 -23.35 2.63
N ALA A 367 17.82 -23.56 1.33
CA ALA A 367 19.08 -24.02 0.72
C ALA A 367 20.06 -22.83 0.57
N SER A 368 20.58 -22.36 1.71
CA SER A 368 21.80 -21.55 1.68
C SER A 368 22.91 -22.40 1.12
N VAL A 369 23.55 -21.94 0.03
CA VAL A 369 24.82 -22.52 -0.45
C VAL A 369 25.72 -22.69 0.77
N LYS A 370 26.26 -23.90 0.97
CA LYS A 370 27.14 -24.18 2.10
C LYS A 370 28.47 -23.47 1.84
N LYS A 371 28.60 -22.28 2.41
CA LYS A 371 29.80 -21.45 2.25
C LYS A 371 30.80 -21.82 3.31
N GLU A 372 31.91 -22.41 2.89
CA GLU A 372 33.08 -22.64 3.73
C GLU A 372 34.18 -21.65 3.32
N ALA A 373 35.08 -21.33 4.24
CA ALA A 373 36.21 -20.46 3.93
C ALA A 373 37.22 -21.25 3.10
N GLU A 374 37.23 -20.98 1.79
CA GLU A 374 38.07 -21.65 0.80
C GLU A 374 39.10 -20.67 0.22
N ALA A 375 40.28 -21.17 -0.13
CA ALA A 375 41.30 -20.40 -0.80
C ALA A 375 41.00 -20.30 -2.31
N VAL A 376 40.80 -19.09 -2.82
CA VAL A 376 40.45 -18.87 -4.24
C VAL A 376 41.52 -19.44 -5.16
N GLU A 377 42.80 -19.35 -4.77
CA GLU A 377 43.95 -19.85 -5.55
C GLU A 377 43.89 -21.36 -5.76
N GLU A 378 43.44 -22.12 -4.73
CA GLU A 378 43.31 -23.57 -4.83
C GLU A 378 42.19 -23.97 -5.78
N ILE A 379 41.05 -23.27 -5.73
CA ILE A 379 39.91 -23.51 -6.62
C ILE A 379 40.30 -23.17 -8.08
N VAL A 380 41.00 -22.05 -8.30
CA VAL A 380 41.50 -21.68 -9.64
C VAL A 380 42.51 -22.72 -10.15
N ALA A 381 43.42 -23.19 -9.30
CA ALA A 381 44.40 -24.22 -9.69
C ALA A 381 43.72 -25.54 -10.05
N ALA A 382 42.68 -25.97 -9.27
CA ALA A 382 41.91 -27.17 -9.56
C ALA A 382 41.15 -27.07 -10.89
N ALA A 383 40.43 -25.96 -11.12
CA ALA A 383 39.72 -25.68 -12.39
C ALA A 383 40.63 -25.67 -13.60
N VAL A 384 41.75 -24.94 -13.52
CA VAL A 384 42.74 -24.87 -14.60
C VAL A 384 43.40 -26.23 -14.85
N GLY A 385 43.67 -27.02 -13.78
CA GLY A 385 44.20 -28.37 -13.89
C GLY A 385 43.26 -29.31 -14.67
N ARG A 386 41.97 -29.28 -14.37
CA ARG A 386 40.94 -30.06 -15.10
C ARG A 386 40.84 -29.65 -16.57
N VAL A 387 40.82 -28.33 -16.85
CA VAL A 387 40.76 -27.83 -18.24
C VAL A 387 42.02 -28.20 -19.04
N ARG A 388 43.22 -28.09 -18.42
CA ARG A 388 44.47 -28.50 -19.09
C ARG A 388 44.53 -29.99 -19.40
N ALA A 389 44.04 -30.84 -18.55
CA ALA A 389 43.94 -32.27 -18.79
C ALA A 389 43.11 -32.60 -20.04
N ARG A 390 42.07 -31.78 -20.29
CA ARG A 390 41.16 -31.95 -21.41
C ARG A 390 41.64 -31.27 -22.70
N PHE A 391 42.28 -30.12 -22.55
CA PHE A 391 42.81 -29.31 -23.67
C PHE A 391 44.33 -29.13 -23.54
N PRO A 392 45.14 -30.20 -23.75
CA PRO A 392 46.59 -30.18 -23.46
C PRO A 392 47.38 -29.18 -24.31
N ASN A 393 46.88 -28.83 -25.50
CA ASN A 393 47.54 -27.88 -26.41
C ASN A 393 47.17 -26.42 -26.14
N GLN A 394 46.25 -26.17 -25.18
CA GLN A 394 45.76 -24.82 -24.89
C GLN A 394 46.65 -24.10 -23.87
N ARG A 395 47.04 -22.87 -24.16
CA ARG A 395 47.79 -22.03 -23.21
C ARG A 395 46.84 -21.28 -22.28
N ILE A 396 46.96 -21.56 -20.99
CA ILE A 396 46.21 -20.83 -19.93
C ILE A 396 47.22 -20.14 -19.04
N ALA A 397 47.22 -18.80 -19.05
CA ALA A 397 48.03 -17.96 -18.18
C ALA A 397 47.23 -17.59 -16.92
N VAL A 398 47.75 -17.97 -15.76
CA VAL A 398 47.11 -17.68 -14.48
C VAL A 398 47.94 -16.66 -13.74
N LYS A 399 47.26 -15.63 -13.21
CA LYS A 399 47.84 -14.63 -12.32
C LYS A 399 46.98 -14.52 -11.06
N VAL A 400 47.54 -14.93 -9.95
CA VAL A 400 46.91 -14.83 -8.59
C VAL A 400 47.76 -13.91 -7.74
N PRO A 401 47.18 -13.28 -6.68
CA PRO A 401 47.95 -12.49 -5.71
C PRO A 401 48.93 -13.39 -4.94
N ASP A 402 49.97 -12.76 -4.38
CA ASP A 402 50.91 -13.46 -3.48
C ASP A 402 50.32 -13.76 -2.11
N GLU A 403 49.28 -13.01 -1.71
CA GLU A 403 48.53 -13.19 -0.44
C GLU A 403 47.36 -14.14 -0.65
N LEU A 404 47.21 -15.09 0.28
CA LEU A 404 46.12 -16.09 0.24
C LEU A 404 44.76 -15.40 0.44
N LEU A 405 43.87 -15.52 -0.54
CA LEU A 405 42.51 -14.95 -0.49
C LEU A 405 41.50 -16.00 0.00
N MET A 406 41.08 -15.87 1.27
CA MET A 406 40.03 -16.73 1.84
C MET A 406 38.65 -16.13 1.57
N VAL A 407 37.77 -16.88 0.91
CA VAL A 407 36.43 -16.45 0.53
C VAL A 407 35.41 -17.48 1.01
N PRO A 408 34.31 -17.06 1.65
CA PRO A 408 33.23 -17.97 2.04
C PRO A 408 32.44 -18.41 0.79
N MET A 409 32.72 -19.63 0.30
CA MET A 409 32.12 -20.15 -0.92
C MET A 409 31.93 -21.68 -0.88
N ASP A 410 31.12 -22.20 -1.79
CA ASP A 410 31.08 -23.62 -2.15
C ASP A 410 32.13 -23.84 -3.25
N GLY A 411 33.28 -24.40 -2.89
CA GLY A 411 34.42 -24.59 -3.79
C GLY A 411 34.05 -25.38 -5.04
N THR A 412 33.16 -26.37 -4.93
CA THR A 412 32.72 -27.20 -6.07
C THR A 412 31.91 -26.37 -7.08
N LEU A 413 31.02 -25.51 -6.62
CA LEU A 413 30.21 -24.66 -7.48
C LEU A 413 31.04 -23.57 -8.15
N ILE A 414 31.97 -22.95 -7.43
CA ILE A 414 32.87 -21.94 -8.00
C ILE A 414 33.88 -22.55 -8.99
N GLU A 415 34.39 -23.75 -8.70
CA GLU A 415 35.20 -24.51 -9.64
C GLU A 415 34.45 -24.74 -10.98
N GLN A 416 33.14 -25.12 -10.89
CA GLN A 416 32.30 -25.31 -12.06
C GLN A 416 32.11 -24.00 -12.87
N VAL A 417 31.95 -22.84 -12.20
CA VAL A 417 31.88 -21.52 -12.85
C VAL A 417 33.18 -21.26 -13.62
N LEU A 418 34.33 -21.47 -12.98
CA LEU A 418 35.65 -21.29 -13.63
C LEU A 418 35.83 -22.18 -14.84
N ILE A 419 35.52 -23.48 -14.73
CA ILE A 419 35.61 -24.43 -15.85
C ILE A 419 34.72 -23.94 -16.99
N ASN A 420 33.48 -23.57 -16.75
CA ASN A 420 32.56 -23.10 -17.79
C ASN A 420 33.07 -21.82 -18.48
N LEU A 421 33.57 -20.85 -17.72
CA LEU A 421 34.11 -19.61 -18.29
C LEU A 421 35.37 -19.84 -19.08
N ILE A 422 36.31 -20.70 -18.63
CA ILE A 422 37.54 -21.04 -19.31
C ILE A 422 37.26 -21.85 -20.59
N GLU A 423 36.34 -22.84 -20.55
CA GLU A 423 35.93 -23.61 -21.72
C GLU A 423 35.26 -22.72 -22.78
N ASN A 424 34.41 -21.75 -22.36
CA ASN A 424 33.85 -20.75 -23.26
C ASN A 424 34.94 -19.90 -23.92
N ALA A 425 35.89 -19.42 -23.14
CA ALA A 425 37.04 -18.66 -23.66
C ALA A 425 37.84 -19.43 -24.69
N ILE A 426 38.06 -20.74 -24.50
CA ILE A 426 38.73 -21.63 -25.45
C ILE A 426 37.92 -21.81 -26.74
N GLY A 427 36.61 -22.07 -26.60
CA GLY A 427 35.71 -22.34 -27.73
C GLY A 427 35.52 -21.16 -28.68
N HIS A 428 35.59 -19.94 -28.18
CA HIS A 428 35.36 -18.71 -28.94
C HIS A 428 36.64 -18.01 -29.41
N SER A 429 37.81 -18.50 -29.03
CA SER A 429 39.11 -17.84 -29.29
C SER A 429 39.69 -18.03 -30.69
N GLY A 430 39.24 -18.93 -31.55
CA GLY A 430 39.64 -19.13 -32.94
C GLY A 430 41.15 -19.26 -33.15
N GLY A 431 41.76 -20.44 -33.03
CA GLY A 431 43.21 -20.70 -33.26
C GLY A 431 43.93 -21.30 -32.04
N VAL A 432 45.18 -20.91 -31.76
CA VAL A 432 45.91 -21.27 -30.53
C VAL A 432 46.02 -20.05 -29.63
N PRO A 433 44.91 -19.64 -28.99
CA PRO A 433 44.87 -18.42 -28.20
C PRO A 433 45.34 -18.68 -26.75
N VAL A 434 45.73 -17.62 -26.10
CA VAL A 434 46.03 -17.66 -24.65
C VAL A 434 44.77 -17.22 -23.90
N VAL A 435 44.30 -18.04 -22.97
CA VAL A 435 43.26 -17.65 -22.01
C VAL A 435 43.94 -17.12 -20.76
N TYR A 436 43.54 -15.93 -20.32
CA TYR A 436 44.09 -15.30 -19.12
C TYR A 436 43.07 -15.44 -17.97
N VAL A 437 43.52 -15.99 -16.86
CA VAL A 437 42.73 -16.05 -15.60
C VAL A 437 43.47 -15.19 -14.58
N THR A 438 42.81 -14.13 -14.13
CA THR A 438 43.40 -13.18 -13.18
C THR A 438 42.52 -13.07 -11.94
N VAL A 439 43.12 -13.18 -10.76
CA VAL A 439 42.49 -12.96 -9.47
C VAL A 439 43.07 -11.74 -8.81
N THR A 440 42.22 -10.87 -8.26
CA THR A 440 42.63 -9.67 -7.52
C THR A 440 41.69 -9.43 -6.35
N ALA A 441 42.19 -8.83 -5.28
CA ALA A 441 41.34 -8.34 -4.17
C ALA A 441 41.08 -6.84 -4.41
N GLN A 442 39.82 -6.44 -4.42
CA GLN A 442 39.39 -5.04 -4.58
C GLN A 442 38.15 -4.77 -3.69
N ASP A 443 38.18 -3.71 -2.90
CA ASP A 443 37.03 -3.25 -2.09
C ASP A 443 36.35 -4.34 -1.23
N GLY A 444 37.16 -5.23 -0.60
CA GLY A 444 36.64 -6.32 0.22
C GLY A 444 36.02 -7.48 -0.57
N GLN A 445 36.26 -7.52 -1.86
CA GLN A 445 35.81 -8.59 -2.77
C GLN A 445 36.99 -9.26 -3.47
N ALA A 446 36.88 -10.56 -3.68
CA ALA A 446 37.74 -11.28 -4.61
C ALA A 446 37.15 -11.12 -6.02
N VAL A 447 37.94 -10.55 -6.94
CA VAL A 447 37.55 -10.31 -8.32
C VAL A 447 38.31 -11.27 -9.20
N VAL A 448 37.60 -12.11 -9.93
CA VAL A 448 38.14 -13.10 -10.85
C VAL A 448 37.77 -12.71 -12.28
N ARG A 449 38.79 -12.63 -13.17
CA ARG A 449 38.62 -12.29 -14.59
C ARG A 449 39.10 -13.44 -15.44
N VAL A 450 38.28 -13.85 -16.41
CA VAL A 450 38.62 -14.81 -17.45
C VAL A 450 38.52 -14.10 -18.79
N ARG A 451 39.65 -13.96 -19.48
CA ARG A 451 39.78 -13.21 -20.74
C ARG A 451 40.28 -14.11 -21.85
N ASP A 452 39.64 -14.00 -23.02
CA ASP A 452 40.12 -14.59 -24.26
C ASP A 452 40.71 -13.53 -25.21
N THR A 453 41.27 -14.02 -26.34
CA THR A 453 41.82 -13.18 -27.40
C THR A 453 41.06 -13.39 -28.72
N GLY A 454 39.78 -13.77 -28.63
CA GLY A 454 38.92 -14.08 -29.77
C GLY A 454 38.29 -12.87 -30.45
N LYS A 455 37.15 -13.10 -31.08
CA LYS A 455 36.40 -12.07 -31.82
C LYS A 455 35.60 -11.10 -30.91
N GLY A 456 35.51 -11.41 -29.63
CA GLY A 456 34.59 -10.70 -28.69
C GLY A 456 33.14 -11.10 -28.87
N ILE A 457 32.24 -10.37 -28.18
CA ILE A 457 30.79 -10.58 -28.11
C ILE A 457 30.12 -9.43 -28.87
N ALA A 458 29.07 -9.70 -29.66
CA ALA A 458 28.31 -8.65 -30.33
C ALA A 458 27.57 -7.78 -29.27
N GLU A 459 27.52 -6.46 -29.51
CA GLU A 459 26.89 -5.52 -28.54
C GLU A 459 25.43 -5.86 -28.27
N GLU A 460 24.70 -6.37 -29.27
CA GLU A 460 23.31 -6.79 -29.17
C GLU A 460 23.12 -8.02 -28.24
N ASP A 461 24.16 -8.87 -28.12
CA ASP A 461 24.11 -10.10 -27.33
C ASP A 461 24.56 -9.87 -25.88
N LEU A 462 25.27 -8.78 -25.57
CA LEU A 462 25.79 -8.49 -24.23
C LEU A 462 24.67 -8.32 -23.20
N GLU A 463 23.56 -7.66 -23.56
CA GLU A 463 22.42 -7.42 -22.64
C GLU A 463 21.66 -8.71 -22.28
N HIS A 464 21.69 -9.72 -23.18
CA HIS A 464 20.92 -10.96 -23.02
C HIS A 464 21.79 -12.20 -22.76
N LEU A 465 23.08 -12.00 -22.56
CA LEU A 465 24.07 -13.08 -22.45
C LEU A 465 23.80 -14.07 -21.33
N PHE A 466 23.19 -13.61 -20.24
CA PHE A 466 22.88 -14.38 -19.05
C PHE A 466 21.41 -14.85 -18.97
N ASP A 467 20.55 -14.44 -19.90
CA ASP A 467 19.10 -14.73 -19.88
C ASP A 467 18.74 -16.14 -20.39
N GLY A 468 19.72 -16.90 -20.88
CA GLY A 468 19.54 -18.26 -21.40
C GLY A 468 18.78 -18.34 -22.74
N ALA A 469 18.56 -17.20 -23.43
CA ALA A 469 17.69 -17.10 -24.61
C ALA A 469 18.42 -16.97 -25.96
N LEU A 470 19.77 -17.01 -25.98
CA LEU A 470 20.55 -16.65 -27.18
C LEU A 470 20.64 -17.70 -28.28
N THR A 471 19.93 -18.83 -28.19
CA THR A 471 20.09 -19.96 -29.14
C THR A 471 19.23 -19.92 -30.39
N GLU A 472 18.26 -18.98 -30.54
CA GLU A 472 17.33 -19.04 -31.69
C GLU A 472 17.70 -18.21 -32.93
N LYS A 473 18.68 -17.30 -32.87
CA LYS A 473 18.96 -16.35 -33.99
C LYS A 473 20.18 -16.61 -34.87
N SER A 474 21.08 -17.51 -34.48
CA SER A 474 22.29 -17.79 -35.29
C SER A 474 22.09 -19.05 -36.14
N GLY A 475 21.32 -18.93 -37.22
CA GLY A 475 21.12 -19.98 -38.21
C GLY A 475 22.38 -20.20 -39.11
N GLY A 476 23.49 -20.60 -38.51
CA GLY A 476 24.69 -21.03 -39.23
C GLY A 476 25.06 -22.46 -38.88
N ALA A 477 25.21 -23.33 -39.85
CA ALA A 477 25.50 -24.76 -39.71
C ALA A 477 26.84 -25.10 -39.02
N ASP A 478 27.56 -24.13 -38.47
CA ASP A 478 28.89 -24.26 -37.88
C ASP A 478 29.02 -23.64 -36.47
N SER A 479 27.90 -23.33 -35.81
CA SER A 479 27.95 -22.85 -34.44
C SER A 479 28.30 -24.02 -33.50
N SER A 480 29.60 -24.04 -33.10
CA SER A 480 30.11 -24.86 -32.00
C SER A 480 29.07 -24.89 -30.87
N ARG A 481 28.59 -26.07 -30.50
CA ARG A 481 27.53 -26.44 -29.54
C ARG A 481 27.68 -25.77 -28.17
N GLY A 482 27.61 -24.44 -28.12
CA GLY A 482 27.68 -23.64 -26.89
C GLY A 482 26.28 -23.22 -26.44
N ILE A 483 25.74 -23.93 -25.47
CA ILE A 483 24.43 -23.70 -24.90
C ILE A 483 24.50 -22.46 -24.03
N GLY A 484 23.64 -21.47 -24.26
CA GLY A 484 23.43 -20.32 -23.37
C GLY A 484 23.09 -20.66 -21.92
N ILE A 485 22.82 -21.93 -21.60
CA ILE A 485 22.58 -22.45 -20.26
C ILE A 485 23.81 -22.36 -19.35
N GLY A 486 25.04 -22.57 -19.88
CA GLY A 486 26.26 -22.54 -19.06
C GLY A 486 26.51 -21.18 -18.40
N LEU A 487 26.28 -20.08 -19.11
CA LEU A 487 26.47 -18.72 -18.59
C LEU A 487 25.34 -18.32 -17.62
N SER A 488 24.10 -18.73 -17.85
CA SER A 488 22.98 -18.49 -16.92
C SER A 488 23.16 -19.26 -15.61
N ILE A 489 23.77 -20.45 -15.66
CA ILE A 489 24.17 -21.21 -14.47
C ILE A 489 25.26 -20.47 -13.70
N CYS A 490 26.31 -20.01 -14.38
CA CYS A 490 27.39 -19.23 -13.77
C CYS A 490 26.81 -17.99 -13.06
N HIS A 491 25.91 -17.26 -13.71
CA HIS A 491 25.24 -16.11 -13.12
C HIS A 491 24.43 -16.49 -11.86
N SER A 492 23.68 -17.59 -11.90
CA SER A 492 22.89 -18.07 -10.76
C SER A 492 23.77 -18.50 -9.58
N ILE A 493 24.88 -19.19 -9.84
CA ILE A 493 25.86 -19.61 -8.82
C ILE A 493 26.48 -18.38 -8.15
N ILE A 494 26.99 -17.45 -8.92
CA ILE A 494 27.65 -16.24 -8.40
C ILE A 494 26.68 -15.40 -7.58
N LYS A 495 25.45 -15.22 -8.07
CA LYS A 495 24.39 -14.52 -7.32
C LYS A 495 24.02 -15.21 -6.00
N ALA A 496 23.97 -16.54 -5.96
CA ALA A 496 23.74 -17.31 -4.72
C ALA A 496 24.88 -17.13 -3.72
N HIS A 497 26.09 -16.84 -4.19
CA HIS A 497 27.25 -16.51 -3.36
C HIS A 497 27.27 -15.04 -2.89
N GLY A 498 26.34 -14.19 -3.39
CA GLY A 498 26.29 -12.76 -3.09
C GLY A 498 27.26 -11.92 -3.91
N GLY A 499 27.76 -12.50 -5.02
CA GLY A 499 28.61 -11.83 -6.00
C GLY A 499 27.84 -11.35 -7.22
N GLU A 500 28.58 -10.78 -8.18
CA GLU A 500 28.08 -10.28 -9.47
C GLU A 500 28.92 -10.88 -10.61
N LEU A 501 28.27 -11.26 -11.73
CA LEU A 501 28.93 -11.72 -12.94
C LEU A 501 28.61 -10.75 -14.07
N SER A 502 29.65 -10.27 -14.75
CA SER A 502 29.58 -9.37 -15.90
C SER A 502 30.43 -9.85 -17.05
N ALA A 503 30.15 -9.38 -18.25
CA ALA A 503 30.92 -9.65 -19.44
C ALA A 503 31.13 -8.36 -20.26
N GLY A 504 32.25 -8.26 -20.96
CA GLY A 504 32.54 -7.11 -21.83
C GLY A 504 33.60 -7.43 -22.87
N ASN A 505 33.71 -6.59 -23.88
CA ASN A 505 34.75 -6.67 -24.88
C ASN A 505 35.99 -5.90 -24.45
N VAL A 506 37.16 -6.42 -24.78
CA VAL A 506 38.44 -5.77 -24.46
C VAL A 506 38.93 -4.98 -25.66
N GLU A 507 39.44 -3.76 -25.46
CA GLU A 507 39.93 -2.87 -26.54
C GLU A 507 40.98 -3.51 -27.44
N THR A 508 41.79 -4.44 -26.92
CA THR A 508 42.80 -5.18 -27.66
C THR A 508 42.28 -6.42 -28.39
N GLY A 509 40.95 -6.63 -28.37
CA GLY A 509 40.26 -7.80 -28.93
C GLY A 509 40.01 -8.89 -27.91
N GLY A 510 38.93 -9.68 -28.13
CA GLY A 510 38.45 -10.73 -27.24
C GLY A 510 37.40 -10.28 -26.24
N ALA A 511 36.84 -11.24 -25.49
CA ALA A 511 35.89 -11.02 -24.42
C ALA A 511 36.54 -11.24 -23.05
N GLU A 512 36.02 -10.55 -22.03
CA GLU A 512 36.39 -10.70 -20.64
C GLU A 512 35.14 -10.93 -19.80
N PHE A 513 35.12 -12.03 -19.06
CA PHE A 513 34.12 -12.34 -18.05
C PHE A 513 34.69 -12.03 -16.67
N THR A 514 34.00 -11.24 -15.92
CA THR A 514 34.41 -10.82 -14.57
C THR A 514 33.35 -11.25 -13.56
N PHE A 515 33.75 -11.95 -12.49
CA PHE A 515 32.87 -12.17 -11.37
C PHE A 515 33.50 -11.76 -10.03
N THR A 516 32.65 -11.40 -9.07
CA THR A 516 33.06 -10.98 -7.74
C THR A 516 32.51 -11.93 -6.69
N LEU A 517 33.25 -12.10 -5.59
CA LEU A 517 32.80 -12.82 -4.42
C LEU A 517 33.13 -12.01 -3.17
N PRO A 518 32.20 -11.83 -2.22
CA PRO A 518 32.46 -11.10 -1.00
C PRO A 518 33.45 -11.87 -0.13
N MET A 519 34.52 -11.20 0.30
CA MET A 519 35.49 -11.74 1.24
C MET A 519 34.92 -11.70 2.66
N ALA A 520 35.25 -12.67 3.52
CA ALA A 520 34.92 -12.58 4.93
C ALA A 520 35.77 -11.48 5.58
N GLU A 521 35.12 -10.54 6.29
CA GLU A 521 35.84 -9.73 7.26
C GLU A 521 36.30 -10.67 8.38
N PHE A 522 37.58 -10.99 8.43
CA PHE A 522 38.18 -11.64 9.59
C PHE A 522 38.25 -10.58 10.71
N VAL A 523 37.29 -10.60 11.64
CA VAL A 523 37.34 -9.88 12.91
C VAL A 523 38.23 -10.66 13.87
#